data_3bddf78e19d75fff8b95484e8769807b
#
_entry.id   3bddf78e19d75fff8b95484e8769807b
#
_cell.length_a   1.000
_cell.length_b   1.000
_cell.length_c   1.000
_cell.angle_alpha   90.00
_cell.angle_beta   90.00
_cell.angle_gamma   90.00
#
_symmetry.space_group_name_H-M   'P 1'
#
loop_
_entity.id
_entity.type
_entity.pdbx_description
1 polymer ?
#
loop_
_entity_poly.entity_id
_entity_poly.type
_entity_poly.pdbx_seq_one_letter_code
_entity_poly.pdbx_strand_id
1 'polypeptide(L)'
;MTERKSRLVLLLISALICTALLFPGRDADHDGMHAAFLHYTSGASIVRLKGCVPSPGIHRFPKNVSVAAVINMTAPSLAWKIADKSLLERDLQSGEIIEAVAGDQQHIEIMIYKMKASERMLLGIPLVPDEMDLADWEAMPGIGPKLAKAIMDDRQKYGDLGSFNSLQRVPGMRGEKLKALERYF
;
A
#
# COMPACT_ATOMS: atom_id res chain seq x y z
N MET A 1 -23.17 -2.90 -65.36
CA MET A 1 -23.96 -2.74 -64.12
C MET A 1 -23.23 -3.21 -62.85
N THR A 2 -22.16 -3.93 -62.95
CA THR A 2 -21.34 -4.49 -61.83
C THR A 2 -20.41 -3.49 -61.19
N GLU A 3 -19.77 -2.60 -61.94
CA GLU A 3 -18.76 -1.64 -61.40
C GLU A 3 -19.39 -0.60 -60.42
N ARG A 4 -20.60 -0.12 -60.71
CA ARG A 4 -21.29 0.81 -59.79
C ARG A 4 -21.60 0.19 -58.43
N LYS A 5 -22.00 -1.08 -58.42
CA LYS A 5 -22.29 -1.84 -57.18
C LYS A 5 -21.02 -2.06 -56.35
N SER A 6 -19.87 -2.39 -57.04
CA SER A 6 -18.58 -2.58 -56.39
C SER A 6 -18.03 -1.32 -55.76
N ARG A 7 -18.17 -0.16 -56.40
CA ARG A 7 -17.76 1.15 -55.86
C ARG A 7 -18.60 1.57 -54.65
N LEU A 8 -19.91 1.26 -54.70
CA LEU A 8 -20.82 1.57 -53.58
C LEU A 8 -20.53 0.69 -52.35
N VAL A 9 -20.15 -0.56 -52.52
CA VAL A 9 -19.71 -1.46 -51.46
C VAL A 9 -18.41 -0.99 -50.84
N LEU A 10 -17.46 -0.56 -51.64
CA LEU A 10 -16.18 -0.01 -51.15
C LEU A 10 -16.38 1.28 -50.33
N LEU A 11 -17.26 2.18 -50.76
CA LEU A 11 -17.61 3.38 -50.00
C LEU A 11 -18.30 3.07 -48.67
N LEU A 12 -19.18 2.07 -48.62
CA LEU A 12 -19.83 1.63 -47.39
C LEU A 12 -18.83 1.02 -46.43
N ILE A 13 -17.89 0.20 -46.88
CA ILE A 13 -16.83 -0.38 -46.07
C ILE A 13 -15.88 0.71 -45.55
N SER A 14 -15.51 1.66 -46.40
CA SER A 14 -14.67 2.80 -46.00
C SER A 14 -15.39 3.67 -44.91
N ALA A 15 -16.67 3.95 -45.08
CA ALA A 15 -17.46 4.68 -44.11
C ALA A 15 -17.57 3.92 -42.77
N LEU A 16 -17.74 2.60 -42.80
CA LEU A 16 -17.81 1.75 -41.61
C LEU A 16 -16.48 1.73 -40.86
N ILE A 17 -15.37 1.66 -41.57
CA ILE A 17 -14.03 1.70 -40.98
C ILE A 17 -13.77 3.08 -40.36
N CYS A 18 -14.18 4.14 -41.08
CA CYS A 18 -14.02 5.52 -40.60
C CYS A 18 -14.84 5.78 -39.32
N THR A 19 -16.06 5.26 -39.23
CA THR A 19 -16.88 5.36 -38.03
C THR A 19 -16.27 4.52 -36.88
N ALA A 20 -15.74 3.33 -37.14
CA ALA A 20 -15.07 2.53 -36.13
C ALA A 20 -13.77 3.19 -35.59
N LEU A 21 -13.06 3.94 -36.42
CA LEU A 21 -11.85 4.68 -36.03
C LEU A 21 -12.17 6.02 -35.35
N LEU A 22 -13.29 6.67 -35.68
CA LEU A 22 -13.71 7.95 -35.11
C LEU A 22 -14.50 7.80 -33.81
N PHE A 23 -15.05 6.60 -33.54
CA PHE A 23 -15.65 6.24 -32.26
C PHE A 23 -14.87 5.08 -31.62
N PRO A 24 -13.66 5.33 -31.11
CA PRO A 24 -13.08 4.41 -30.14
C PRO A 24 -14.10 4.34 -29.00
N GLY A 25 -14.56 3.15 -28.67
CA GLY A 25 -15.52 2.93 -27.61
C GLY A 25 -15.12 3.73 -26.39
N ARG A 26 -15.89 4.74 -26.08
CA ARG A 26 -15.78 5.51 -24.86
C ARG A 26 -16.48 4.72 -23.76
N ASP A 27 -15.85 3.65 -23.33
CA ASP A 27 -15.98 3.22 -21.96
C ASP A 27 -15.07 4.15 -21.13
N ALA A 28 -15.44 5.44 -21.16
CA ALA A 28 -14.99 6.36 -20.15
C ALA A 28 -15.86 6.08 -18.93
N ASP A 29 -15.43 5.16 -18.10
CA ASP A 29 -15.72 5.25 -16.68
C ASP A 29 -15.24 6.63 -16.23
N HIS A 30 -16.17 7.57 -16.26
CA HIS A 30 -16.06 8.84 -15.54
C HIS A 30 -16.29 8.53 -14.06
N ASP A 31 -15.43 7.70 -13.49
CA ASP A 31 -15.17 7.84 -12.08
C ASP A 31 -14.49 9.20 -11.90
N GLY A 32 -15.24 10.07 -11.23
CA GLY A 32 -14.83 11.43 -10.94
C GLY A 32 -13.41 11.48 -10.46
N MET A 33 -12.79 12.60 -10.74
CA MET A 33 -11.43 12.98 -10.32
C MET A 33 -11.30 12.93 -8.79
N HIS A 34 -11.37 11.72 -8.24
CA HIS A 34 -10.87 11.42 -6.93
C HIS A 34 -9.35 11.42 -7.08
N ALA A 35 -8.72 12.33 -6.34
CA ALA A 35 -7.27 12.30 -6.16
C ALA A 35 -6.87 10.83 -6.07
N ALA A 36 -5.88 10.42 -6.86
CA ALA A 36 -5.45 9.02 -6.96
C ALA A 36 -4.93 8.53 -5.61
N PHE A 37 -5.86 8.27 -4.71
CA PHE A 37 -5.61 7.37 -3.60
C PHE A 37 -5.33 6.04 -4.26
N LEU A 38 -4.10 5.60 -4.15
CA LEU A 38 -3.69 4.27 -4.53
C LEU A 38 -4.63 3.31 -3.80
N HIS A 39 -5.69 2.86 -4.49
CA HIS A 39 -6.54 1.83 -3.94
C HIS A 39 -5.65 0.66 -3.57
N TYR A 40 -5.62 0.31 -2.30
CA TYR A 40 -5.00 -0.92 -1.82
C TYR A 40 -5.66 -2.06 -2.57
N THR A 41 -5.02 -2.52 -3.64
CA THR A 41 -5.47 -3.70 -4.36
C THR A 41 -5.25 -4.88 -3.41
N SER A 42 -6.32 -5.49 -2.95
CA SER A 42 -6.37 -6.61 -2.00
C SER A 42 -5.59 -7.84 -2.46
N GLY A 43 -4.33 -7.70 -2.78
CA GLY A 43 -3.49 -8.76 -3.32
C GLY A 43 -2.02 -8.39 -3.47
N ALA A 44 -1.62 -7.17 -3.07
CA ALA A 44 -0.24 -6.74 -3.15
C ALA A 44 0.29 -6.33 -1.77
N SER A 45 1.53 -6.66 -1.46
CA SER A 45 2.27 -6.15 -0.31
C SER A 45 3.03 -4.89 -0.71
N ILE A 46 2.82 -3.79 0.01
CA ILE A 46 3.54 -2.52 -0.19
C ILE A 46 4.68 -2.49 0.82
N VAL A 47 5.90 -2.46 0.32
CA VAL A 47 7.13 -2.49 1.12
C VAL A 47 8.01 -1.33 0.71
N ARG A 48 8.67 -0.69 1.68
CA ARG A 48 9.70 0.31 1.42
C ARG A 48 11.07 -0.30 1.52
N LEU A 49 11.92 0.01 0.55
CA LEU A 49 13.33 -0.33 0.55
C LEU A 49 14.17 0.90 0.88
N LYS A 50 15.14 0.74 1.78
CA LYS A 50 16.06 1.79 2.22
C LYS A 50 17.51 1.29 2.29
N GLY A 51 18.44 2.24 2.43
CA GLY A 51 19.85 1.96 2.64
C GLY A 51 20.60 1.61 1.36
N CYS A 52 21.50 0.63 1.43
CA CYS A 52 22.42 0.26 0.36
C CYS A 52 21.75 -0.60 -0.74
N VAL A 53 20.55 -0.26 -1.16
CA VAL A 53 19.84 -0.95 -2.25
C VAL A 53 19.91 -0.16 -3.54
N PRO A 54 19.95 -0.80 -4.73
CA PRO A 54 20.04 -0.09 -6.02
C PRO A 54 18.82 0.81 -6.30
N SER A 55 17.64 0.41 -5.81
CA SER A 55 16.39 1.13 -6.05
C SER A 55 15.65 1.36 -4.73
N PRO A 56 16.07 2.36 -3.92
CA PRO A 56 15.34 2.72 -2.71
C PRO A 56 13.97 3.33 -3.05
N GLY A 57 12.99 3.13 -2.18
CA GLY A 57 11.64 3.66 -2.40
C GLY A 57 10.55 2.67 -2.02
N ILE A 58 9.32 2.99 -2.46
CA ILE A 58 8.14 2.16 -2.21
C ILE A 58 7.93 1.22 -3.39
N HIS A 59 7.81 -0.05 -3.09
CA HIS A 59 7.61 -1.11 -4.09
C HIS A 59 6.35 -1.91 -3.77
N ARG A 60 5.74 -2.47 -4.81
CA ARG A 60 4.60 -3.37 -4.71
C ARG A 60 5.02 -4.77 -5.13
N PHE A 61 4.73 -5.73 -4.29
CA PHE A 61 5.03 -7.15 -4.50
C PHE A 61 3.77 -7.99 -4.37
N PRO A 62 3.77 -9.23 -4.89
CA PRO A 62 2.72 -10.18 -4.61
C PRO A 62 2.52 -10.39 -3.09
N LYS A 63 1.30 -10.75 -2.68
CA LYS A 63 1.02 -11.08 -1.28
C LYS A 63 1.89 -12.25 -0.83
N ASN A 64 2.31 -12.21 0.43
CA ASN A 64 3.17 -13.24 1.05
C ASN A 64 4.53 -13.42 0.33
N VAL A 65 5.09 -12.31 -0.14
CA VAL A 65 6.45 -12.32 -0.70
C VAL A 65 7.47 -12.45 0.43
N SER A 66 8.45 -13.33 0.28
CA SER A 66 9.55 -13.46 1.26
C SER A 66 10.59 -12.35 1.08
N VAL A 67 11.33 -12.08 2.15
CA VAL A 67 12.46 -11.14 2.11
C VAL A 67 13.45 -11.54 1.02
N ALA A 68 13.76 -12.84 0.89
CA ALA A 68 14.64 -13.36 -0.16
C ALA A 68 14.14 -13.02 -1.56
N ALA A 69 12.84 -13.18 -1.82
CA ALA A 69 12.26 -12.87 -3.12
C ALA A 69 12.37 -11.37 -3.42
N VAL A 70 12.07 -10.51 -2.45
CA VAL A 70 12.21 -9.04 -2.61
C VAL A 70 13.66 -8.65 -2.92
N ILE A 71 14.63 -9.18 -2.16
CA ILE A 71 16.05 -8.91 -2.38
C ILE A 71 16.50 -9.41 -3.77
N ASN A 72 16.10 -10.61 -4.16
CA ASN A 72 16.45 -11.16 -5.48
C ASN A 72 15.85 -10.35 -6.64
N MET A 73 14.66 -9.80 -6.47
CA MET A 73 14.00 -8.98 -7.49
C MET A 73 14.59 -7.57 -7.59
N THR A 74 15.02 -6.97 -6.47
CA THR A 74 15.39 -5.55 -6.41
C THR A 74 16.89 -5.31 -6.26
N ALA A 75 17.60 -6.22 -5.62
CA ALA A 75 19.01 -6.09 -5.28
C ALA A 75 19.75 -7.45 -5.30
N PRO A 76 19.74 -8.20 -6.42
CA PRO A 76 20.31 -9.56 -6.49
C PRO A 76 21.79 -9.62 -6.11
N SER A 77 22.54 -8.53 -6.35
CA SER A 77 23.95 -8.42 -5.95
C SER A 77 24.17 -8.38 -4.44
N LEU A 78 23.14 -8.14 -3.64
CA LEU A 78 23.23 -8.13 -2.18
C LEU A 78 22.87 -9.48 -1.55
N ALA A 79 22.13 -10.33 -2.25
CA ALA A 79 21.61 -11.58 -1.70
C ALA A 79 22.67 -12.49 -1.05
N TRP A 80 23.86 -12.57 -1.65
CA TRP A 80 24.97 -13.40 -1.13
C TRP A 80 25.75 -12.73 0.01
N LYS A 81 25.58 -11.40 0.23
CA LYS A 81 26.24 -10.64 1.28
C LYS A 81 25.48 -10.57 2.58
N ILE A 82 24.22 -11.03 2.61
CA ILE A 82 23.37 -10.98 3.78
C ILE A 82 23.84 -12.02 4.81
N ALA A 83 24.17 -11.53 6.01
CA ALA A 83 24.71 -12.35 7.09
C ALA A 83 23.64 -13.27 7.70
N ASP A 84 22.45 -12.73 7.97
CA ASP A 84 21.36 -13.49 8.60
C ASP A 84 20.44 -14.11 7.53
N LYS A 85 20.64 -15.39 7.30
CA LYS A 85 19.84 -16.17 6.36
C LYS A 85 18.43 -16.49 6.89
N SER A 86 18.22 -16.46 8.20
CA SER A 86 16.91 -16.78 8.79
C SER A 86 15.86 -15.73 8.45
N LEU A 87 16.27 -14.44 8.32
CA LEU A 87 15.41 -13.35 7.89
C LEU A 87 14.93 -13.49 6.44
N LEU A 88 15.69 -14.19 5.61
CA LEU A 88 15.38 -14.33 4.18
C LEU A 88 14.11 -15.16 3.92
N GLU A 89 13.80 -16.11 4.80
CA GLU A 89 12.62 -16.98 4.68
C GLU A 89 11.35 -16.32 5.21
N ARG A 90 11.48 -15.19 5.91
CA ARG A 90 10.34 -14.48 6.48
C ARG A 90 9.47 -13.84 5.39
N ASP A 91 8.16 -14.04 5.49
CA ASP A 91 7.17 -13.34 4.67
C ASP A 91 7.02 -11.89 5.11
N LEU A 92 6.94 -11.00 4.13
CA LEU A 92 6.75 -9.57 4.33
C LEU A 92 5.27 -9.20 4.33
N GLN A 93 4.93 -8.36 5.28
CA GLN A 93 3.60 -7.76 5.35
C GLN A 93 3.58 -6.38 4.70
N SER A 94 2.40 -5.96 4.25
CA SER A 94 2.22 -4.61 3.75
C SER A 94 2.46 -3.59 4.86
N GLY A 95 3.22 -2.53 4.54
CA GLY A 95 3.61 -1.51 5.52
C GLY A 95 4.92 -1.80 6.25
N GLU A 96 5.71 -2.77 5.81
CA GLU A 96 7.05 -3.00 6.33
C GLU A 96 8.12 -2.25 5.53
N ILE A 97 9.22 -1.95 6.22
CA ILE A 97 10.41 -1.32 5.67
C ILE A 97 11.56 -2.32 5.78
N ILE A 98 12.24 -2.57 4.67
CA ILE A 98 13.51 -3.28 4.64
C ILE A 98 14.61 -2.24 4.50
N GLU A 99 15.52 -2.18 5.46
CA GLU A 99 16.69 -1.35 5.41
C GLU A 99 17.94 -2.20 5.33
N ALA A 100 18.70 -2.04 4.24
CA ALA A 100 19.98 -2.70 4.03
C ALA A 100 21.10 -1.76 4.48
N VAL A 101 21.83 -2.14 5.50
CA VAL A 101 22.94 -1.35 6.06
C VAL A 101 24.26 -2.09 5.80
N ALA A 102 25.28 -1.36 5.38
CA ALA A 102 26.62 -1.92 5.26
C ALA A 102 27.16 -2.24 6.66
N GLY A 103 27.38 -3.51 6.94
CA GLY A 103 28.04 -3.98 8.13
C GLY A 103 29.56 -4.14 7.93
N ASP A 104 30.19 -4.76 8.90
CA ASP A 104 31.61 -5.06 8.85
C ASP A 104 31.95 -6.13 7.79
N GLN A 105 33.17 -6.06 7.23
CA GLN A 105 33.72 -7.06 6.29
C GLN A 105 32.87 -7.29 5.02
N GLN A 106 32.26 -6.24 4.46
CA GLN A 106 31.41 -6.31 3.25
C GLN A 106 30.10 -7.11 3.41
N HIS A 107 29.70 -7.45 4.62
CA HIS A 107 28.40 -8.03 4.88
C HIS A 107 27.34 -6.93 4.86
N ILE A 108 26.10 -7.34 4.54
CA ILE A 108 24.91 -6.49 4.60
C ILE A 108 24.02 -6.97 5.74
N GLU A 109 23.70 -6.06 6.62
CA GLU A 109 22.70 -6.29 7.67
C GLU A 109 21.34 -5.82 7.17
N ILE A 110 20.32 -6.66 7.35
CA ILE A 110 18.94 -6.35 7.00
C ILE A 110 18.17 -6.07 8.29
N MET A 111 17.61 -4.88 8.36
CA MET A 111 16.67 -4.50 9.42
C MET A 111 15.27 -4.41 8.84
N ILE A 112 14.28 -4.96 9.55
CA ILE A 112 12.87 -4.92 9.15
C ILE A 112 12.08 -4.24 10.27
N TYR A 113 11.37 -3.18 9.92
CA TYR A 113 10.51 -2.47 10.85
C TYR A 113 9.25 -1.94 10.13
N LYS A 114 8.29 -1.44 10.88
CA LYS A 114 7.01 -0.97 10.32
C LYS A 114 7.06 0.48 9.91
N MET A 115 6.34 0.82 8.85
CA MET A 115 6.06 2.20 8.47
C MET A 115 5.22 2.87 9.55
N LYS A 116 5.43 4.16 9.78
CA LYS A 116 4.60 4.97 10.67
C LYS A 116 3.14 5.02 10.18
N ALA A 117 2.20 5.22 11.09
CA ALA A 117 0.79 5.30 10.75
C ALA A 117 0.50 6.38 9.70
N SER A 118 1.13 7.56 9.82
CA SER A 118 0.99 8.65 8.84
C SER A 118 1.37 8.23 7.42
N GLU A 119 2.42 7.43 7.28
CA GLU A 119 2.87 6.92 6.00
C GLU A 119 1.94 5.82 5.46
N ARG A 120 1.52 4.90 6.33
CA ARG A 120 0.57 3.84 5.97
C ARG A 120 -0.76 4.43 5.50
N MET A 121 -1.27 5.49 6.17
CA MET A 121 -2.48 6.22 5.74
C MET A 121 -2.35 6.80 4.34
N LEU A 122 -1.19 7.41 4.00
CA LEU A 122 -0.94 7.96 2.66
C LEU A 122 -0.92 6.89 1.56
N LEU A 123 -0.48 5.67 1.92
CA LEU A 123 -0.38 4.54 1.01
C LEU A 123 -1.66 3.69 0.96
N GLY A 124 -2.68 4.04 1.75
CA GLY A 124 -3.91 3.26 1.87
C GLY A 124 -3.70 1.90 2.53
N ILE A 125 -2.64 1.74 3.33
CA ILE A 125 -2.36 0.49 4.05
C ILE A 125 -3.15 0.50 5.35
N PRO A 126 -4.01 -0.49 5.63
CA PRO A 126 -4.77 -0.55 6.87
C PRO A 126 -3.89 -0.50 8.11
N LEU A 127 -4.33 0.25 9.12
CA LEU A 127 -3.66 0.34 10.41
C LEU A 127 -4.13 -0.79 11.32
N VAL A 128 -3.26 -1.19 12.24
CA VAL A 128 -3.59 -2.17 13.28
C VAL A 128 -3.51 -1.43 14.62
N PRO A 129 -4.63 -1.30 15.37
CA PRO A 129 -4.69 -0.50 16.60
C PRO A 129 -3.63 -0.87 17.63
N ASP A 130 -3.34 -2.16 17.78
CA ASP A 130 -2.40 -2.66 18.79
C ASP A 130 -0.93 -2.43 18.43
N GLU A 131 -0.64 -2.14 17.16
CA GLU A 131 0.70 -1.83 16.67
C GLU A 131 1.06 -0.35 16.74
N MET A 132 0.07 0.52 17.00
CA MET A 132 0.24 1.97 17.01
C MET A 132 0.81 2.45 18.34
N ASP A 133 1.79 3.35 18.26
CA ASP A 133 2.32 4.07 19.40
C ASP A 133 1.57 5.40 19.64
N LEU A 134 1.99 6.17 20.64
CA LEU A 134 1.38 7.46 20.97
C LEU A 134 1.45 8.44 19.78
N ALA A 135 2.60 8.50 19.12
CA ALA A 135 2.81 9.41 17.98
C ALA A 135 1.97 9.01 16.76
N ASP A 136 1.78 7.72 16.56
CA ASP A 136 0.90 7.21 15.51
C ASP A 136 -0.56 7.61 15.76
N TRP A 137 -1.03 7.50 17.01
CA TRP A 137 -2.37 7.98 17.38
C TRP A 137 -2.52 9.48 17.20
N GLU A 138 -1.52 10.28 17.61
CA GLU A 138 -1.54 11.73 17.43
C GLU A 138 -1.53 12.17 15.95
N ALA A 139 -0.97 11.36 15.07
CA ALA A 139 -0.97 11.60 13.63
C ALA A 139 -2.35 11.37 12.98
N MET A 140 -3.29 10.71 13.69
CA MET A 140 -4.61 10.41 13.16
C MET A 140 -5.50 11.65 13.11
N PRO A 141 -6.29 11.85 12.03
CA PRO A 141 -7.23 12.96 11.94
C PRO A 141 -8.25 12.97 13.09
N GLY A 142 -8.31 14.09 13.82
CA GLY A 142 -9.25 14.26 14.94
C GLY A 142 -8.84 13.59 16.25
N ILE A 143 -7.66 13.00 16.32
CA ILE A 143 -7.06 12.51 17.56
C ILE A 143 -5.97 13.49 17.99
N GLY A 144 -6.22 14.21 19.08
CA GLY A 144 -5.21 15.06 19.69
C GLY A 144 -4.49 14.35 20.84
N PRO A 145 -3.44 14.97 21.44
CA PRO A 145 -2.61 14.36 22.47
C PRO A 145 -3.39 13.79 23.65
N LYS A 146 -4.45 14.47 24.09
CA LYS A 146 -5.30 14.01 25.21
C LYS A 146 -6.01 12.70 24.90
N LEU A 147 -6.52 12.55 23.66
CA LEU A 147 -7.24 11.35 23.27
C LEU A 147 -6.28 10.21 22.93
N ALA A 148 -5.16 10.50 22.29
CA ALA A 148 -4.09 9.53 22.05
C ALA A 148 -3.59 8.93 23.37
N LYS A 149 -3.34 9.77 24.37
CA LYS A 149 -2.99 9.29 25.71
C LYS A 149 -4.08 8.43 26.34
N ALA A 150 -5.37 8.82 26.24
CA ALA A 150 -6.48 8.03 26.77
C ALA A 150 -6.56 6.64 26.11
N ILE A 151 -6.25 6.51 24.82
CA ILE A 151 -6.18 5.22 24.11
C ILE A 151 -5.03 4.37 24.68
N MET A 152 -3.85 4.97 24.87
CA MET A 152 -2.70 4.26 25.42
C MET A 152 -2.94 3.82 26.89
N ASP A 153 -3.54 4.69 27.71
CA ASP A 153 -3.90 4.39 29.11
C ASP A 153 -4.95 3.25 29.16
N ASP A 154 -5.94 3.27 28.25
CA ASP A 154 -6.94 2.20 28.12
C ASP A 154 -6.29 0.85 27.76
N ARG A 155 -5.37 0.85 26.77
CA ARG A 155 -4.62 -0.34 26.38
C ARG A 155 -3.75 -0.88 27.51
N GLN A 156 -3.11 -0.01 28.28
CA GLN A 156 -2.30 -0.41 29.43
C GLN A 156 -3.15 -1.03 30.54
N LYS A 157 -4.37 -0.50 30.75
CA LYS A 157 -5.24 -0.93 31.86
C LYS A 157 -6.04 -2.20 31.55
N TYR A 158 -6.53 -2.33 30.31
CA TYR A 158 -7.47 -3.38 29.93
C TYR A 158 -6.91 -4.37 28.90
N GLY A 159 -5.64 -4.23 28.53
CA GLY A 159 -4.99 -5.04 27.47
C GLY A 159 -5.27 -4.54 26.07
N ASP A 160 -4.78 -5.29 25.09
CA ASP A 160 -4.89 -4.95 23.70
C ASP A 160 -6.31 -4.62 23.23
N LEU A 161 -6.40 -3.76 22.24
CA LEU A 161 -7.68 -3.38 21.65
C LEU A 161 -8.29 -4.54 20.83
N GLY A 162 -7.45 -5.38 20.24
CA GLY A 162 -7.82 -6.53 19.42
C GLY A 162 -8.56 -6.18 18.13
N SER A 163 -9.30 -5.08 18.12
CA SER A 163 -10.01 -4.60 16.94
C SER A 163 -10.29 -3.10 17.02
N PHE A 164 -10.54 -2.49 15.86
CA PHE A 164 -10.96 -1.09 15.77
C PHE A 164 -12.21 -0.77 16.63
N ASN A 165 -13.17 -1.69 16.67
CA ASN A 165 -14.42 -1.51 17.43
C ASN A 165 -14.18 -1.35 18.93
N SER A 166 -13.12 -1.91 19.47
CA SER A 166 -12.78 -1.80 20.90
C SER A 166 -12.43 -0.38 21.33
N LEU A 167 -12.10 0.51 20.38
CA LEU A 167 -11.90 1.93 20.65
C LEU A 167 -13.14 2.62 21.24
N GLN A 168 -14.33 2.04 21.07
CA GLN A 168 -15.57 2.57 21.67
C GLN A 168 -15.53 2.62 23.20
N ARG A 169 -14.71 1.82 23.85
CA ARG A 169 -14.53 1.81 25.30
C ARG A 169 -13.74 3.02 25.83
N VAL A 170 -12.95 3.66 24.92
CA VAL A 170 -12.15 4.83 25.29
C VAL A 170 -13.01 6.09 25.42
N PRO A 171 -12.95 6.80 26.53
CA PRO A 171 -13.70 8.04 26.73
C PRO A 171 -13.36 9.08 25.65
N GLY A 172 -14.37 9.58 24.94
CA GLY A 172 -14.20 10.55 23.84
C GLY A 172 -14.04 9.94 22.45
N MET A 173 -14.02 8.59 22.32
CA MET A 173 -13.95 7.86 21.07
C MET A 173 -15.33 7.26 20.74
N ARG A 174 -16.28 8.08 20.28
CA ARG A 174 -17.65 7.62 19.96
C ARG A 174 -18.22 8.36 18.75
N GLY A 175 -19.28 7.80 18.18
CA GLY A 175 -20.10 8.41 17.13
C GLY A 175 -19.31 8.78 15.88
N GLU A 176 -19.47 10.00 15.42
CA GLU A 176 -18.88 10.51 14.17
C GLU A 176 -17.34 10.41 14.12
N LYS A 177 -16.67 10.54 15.26
CA LYS A 177 -15.23 10.41 15.34
C LYS A 177 -14.76 9.00 14.99
N LEU A 178 -15.40 8.00 15.57
CA LEU A 178 -15.07 6.60 15.27
C LEU A 178 -15.34 6.29 13.79
N LYS A 179 -16.50 6.71 13.29
CA LYS A 179 -16.88 6.55 11.88
C LYS A 179 -15.87 7.21 10.92
N ALA A 180 -15.36 8.40 11.27
CA ALA A 180 -14.38 9.08 10.44
C ALA A 180 -13.02 8.34 10.37
N LEU A 181 -12.69 7.57 11.40
CA LEU A 181 -11.44 6.82 11.51
C LEU A 181 -11.51 5.42 10.87
N GLU A 182 -12.70 4.84 10.74
CA GLU A 182 -12.92 3.48 10.24
C GLU A 182 -12.21 3.19 8.90
N ARG A 183 -12.15 4.20 8.03
CA ARG A 183 -11.51 4.09 6.71
C ARG A 183 -10.00 3.82 6.73
N TYR A 184 -9.36 3.94 7.88
CA TYR A 184 -7.92 3.73 8.03
C TYR A 184 -7.58 2.34 8.60
N PHE A 185 -8.56 1.60 9.07
CA PHE A 185 -8.44 0.27 9.68
C PHE A 185 -9.15 -0.79 8.84
#